data_ef021ad9015364fbe1f23d74c15f0095
#
_entry.id   ef021ad9015364fbe1f23d74c15f0095
#
_cell.length_a   1.000
_cell.length_b   1.000
_cell.length_c   1.000
_cell.angle_alpha   90.00
_cell.angle_beta   90.00
_cell.angle_gamma   90.00
#
_symmetry.space_group_name_H-M   'P 1'
#
loop_
_entity.id
_entity.type
_entity.pdbx_description
1 polymer ?
#
loop_
_entity_poly.entity_id
_entity_poly.type
_entity_poly.pdbx_seq_one_letter_code
_entity_poly.pdbx_strand_id
1 'polypeptide(L)'
;MPSLVGSEMCIRDRICTSHDAPQFGVYTTFEDLKRIREAAPSCFMQSGGAVAVASEYEAMKLSHKYMNIGADVIYGGNWSNKWIKALRAENIPINSHVGLIPGKATWIGGYRAIGKTAEEAIGVLNHTLELQEAGAIGVEFEVVPPKVAAVVTKKVDIMTLSMGSGSDCDGQYLFANDVLGYTDGHMPRHARVYKDFKKEYAKLQNERLDAFKKFHQDTIDKNFNDPKITVGIDDSEFEKFMELSEKI
;
A
#
# COMPACT_ATOMS: atom_id res chain seq x y z
N MET A 1 -1.76 12.08 -11.29
CA MET A 1 -2.59 11.13 -10.53
C MET A 1 -1.86 10.86 -9.23
N PRO A 2 -2.52 10.94 -8.06
CA PRO A 2 -1.88 10.51 -6.83
C PRO A 2 -1.49 9.04 -6.99
N SER A 3 -0.26 8.71 -6.66
CA SER A 3 0.22 7.35 -6.61
C SER A 3 -0.59 6.60 -5.53
N LEU A 4 -1.23 5.50 -5.88
CA LEU A 4 -1.85 4.57 -4.93
C LEU A 4 -0.80 3.75 -4.16
N VAL A 5 0.44 4.23 -4.10
CA VAL A 5 1.53 3.61 -3.36
C VAL A 5 1.14 3.57 -1.88
N GLY A 6 1.04 2.37 -1.34
CA GLY A 6 0.61 2.13 0.05
C GLY A 6 -0.90 1.93 0.24
N SER A 7 -1.71 1.90 -0.83
CA SER A 7 -3.10 1.48 -0.73
C SER A 7 -3.23 -0.02 -1.00
N GLU A 8 -3.86 -0.70 -0.10
CA GLU A 8 -4.16 -2.13 -0.18
C GLU A 8 -5.63 -2.28 -0.55
N MET A 9 -5.90 -2.93 -1.67
CA MET A 9 -7.27 -3.10 -2.15
C MET A 9 -7.86 -4.43 -1.69
N CYS A 10 -8.92 -4.36 -0.88
CA CYS A 10 -9.84 -5.47 -0.70
C CYS A 10 -11.00 -5.36 -1.69
N ILE A 11 -11.45 -6.49 -2.20
CA ILE A 11 -12.44 -6.55 -3.26
C ILE A 11 -13.79 -5.95 -2.84
N ARG A 12 -14.30 -5.18 -3.67
CA ARG A 12 -15.53 -4.49 -4.00
C ARG A 12 -15.63 -3.07 -3.47
N ASP A 13 -15.48 -2.82 -2.16
CA ASP A 13 -15.87 -1.52 -1.62
C ASP A 13 -14.98 -1.04 -0.47
N ARG A 14 -13.81 -1.66 -0.29
CA ARG A 14 -12.90 -1.34 0.81
C ARG A 14 -11.50 -1.00 0.32
N ILE A 15 -10.96 0.10 0.78
CA ILE A 15 -9.57 0.48 0.63
C ILE A 15 -8.89 0.34 2.00
N CYS A 16 -7.82 -0.47 2.05
CA CYS A 16 -6.95 -0.52 3.21
C CYS A 16 -5.71 0.33 2.94
N THR A 17 -5.39 1.20 3.88
CA THR A 17 -4.21 2.05 3.81
C THR A 17 -3.31 1.73 4.99
N SER A 18 -2.05 1.46 4.72
CA SER A 18 -1.07 1.24 5.76
C SER A 18 -0.25 2.52 5.98
N HIS A 19 -0.15 2.94 7.25
CA HIS A 19 0.69 4.08 7.61
C HIS A 19 2.15 3.66 7.84
N ASP A 20 2.41 2.38 7.97
CA ASP A 20 3.71 1.90 8.38
C ASP A 20 4.06 0.52 7.87
N ALA A 21 4.83 0.51 6.87
CA ALA A 21 5.82 -0.53 6.72
C ALA A 21 7.20 0.13 6.54
N PRO A 22 7.69 0.96 7.53
CA PRO A 22 9.00 1.61 7.43
C PRO A 22 10.10 0.58 7.21
N GLN A 23 9.97 -0.62 7.77
CA GLN A 23 10.87 -1.74 7.56
C GLN A 23 10.90 -2.24 6.11
N PHE A 24 9.90 -1.93 5.31
CA PHE A 24 9.82 -2.27 3.89
C PHE A 24 9.97 -1.03 2.99
N GLY A 25 10.28 0.13 3.56
CA GLY A 25 10.44 1.38 2.81
C GLY A 25 9.13 1.94 2.24
N VAL A 26 7.98 1.49 2.73
CA VAL A 26 6.66 1.95 2.30
C VAL A 26 6.06 2.83 3.37
N TYR A 27 5.76 4.08 3.01
CA TYR A 27 5.12 5.05 3.90
C TYR A 27 3.88 5.62 3.23
N THR A 28 2.81 5.71 4.00
CA THR A 28 1.65 6.52 3.66
C THR A 28 1.52 7.62 4.70
N THR A 29 1.64 8.86 4.29
CA THR A 29 1.48 10.01 5.18
C THR A 29 -0.01 10.28 5.45
N PHE A 30 -0.33 11.06 6.49
CA PHE A 30 -1.71 11.49 6.72
C PHE A 30 -2.27 12.32 5.55
N GLU A 31 -1.43 13.06 4.85
CA GLU A 31 -1.83 13.78 3.63
C GLU A 31 -2.17 12.82 2.50
N ASP A 32 -1.41 11.74 2.32
CA ASP A 32 -1.74 10.70 1.33
C ASP A 32 -3.07 10.01 1.67
N LEU A 33 -3.32 9.70 2.94
CA LEU A 33 -4.58 9.11 3.40
C LEU A 33 -5.77 10.02 3.07
N LYS A 34 -5.62 11.33 3.30
CA LYS A 34 -6.62 12.32 2.94
C LYS A 34 -6.89 12.35 1.43
N ARG A 35 -5.84 12.36 0.62
CA ARG A 35 -5.96 12.28 -0.85
C ARG A 35 -6.60 10.99 -1.33
N ILE A 36 -6.33 9.87 -0.67
CA ILE A 36 -6.98 8.58 -0.97
C ILE A 36 -8.48 8.69 -0.66
N ARG A 37 -8.87 9.25 0.49
CA ARG A 37 -10.27 9.48 0.83
C ARG A 37 -10.96 10.41 -0.17
N GLU A 38 -10.32 11.50 -0.57
CA GLU A 38 -10.84 12.43 -1.58
C GLU A 38 -11.04 11.76 -2.95
N ALA A 39 -10.12 10.86 -3.34
CA ALA A 39 -10.20 10.12 -4.59
C ALA A 39 -11.25 9.00 -4.58
N ALA A 40 -11.60 8.47 -3.42
CA ALA A 40 -12.55 7.38 -3.24
C ALA A 40 -13.54 7.66 -2.10
N PRO A 41 -14.41 8.69 -2.24
CA PRO A 41 -15.24 9.18 -1.14
C PRO A 41 -16.31 8.19 -0.65
N SER A 42 -16.73 7.26 -1.51
CA SER A 42 -17.75 6.24 -1.20
C SER A 42 -17.18 4.88 -0.78
N CYS A 43 -15.85 4.67 -0.89
CA CYS A 43 -15.25 3.41 -0.48
C CYS A 43 -15.13 3.33 1.04
N PHE A 44 -15.38 2.14 1.61
CA PHE A 44 -15.06 1.87 3.02
C PHE A 44 -13.54 1.89 3.20
N MET A 45 -13.04 2.78 4.06
CA MET A 45 -11.61 3.02 4.24
C MET A 45 -11.11 2.50 5.58
N GLN A 46 -10.25 1.50 5.53
CA GLN A 46 -9.47 1.08 6.68
C GLN A 46 -8.16 1.86 6.70
N SER A 47 -7.83 2.45 7.84
CA SER A 47 -6.55 3.15 8.03
C SER A 47 -5.91 2.72 9.34
N GLY A 48 -4.62 2.76 9.37
CA GLY A 48 -3.83 2.34 10.52
C GLY A 48 -2.63 1.57 10.04
N GLY A 49 -2.09 0.75 10.88
CA GLY A 49 -0.97 -0.08 10.56
C GLY A 49 -0.32 -0.64 11.82
N ALA A 50 0.84 -1.25 11.66
CA ALA A 50 1.62 -1.76 12.78
C ALA A 50 2.35 -0.63 13.55
N VAL A 51 1.82 0.61 13.54
CA VAL A 51 2.41 1.70 14.30
C VAL A 51 2.55 1.28 15.75
N ALA A 52 3.77 1.29 16.23
CA ALA A 52 4.04 1.04 17.62
C ALA A 52 3.39 2.14 18.45
N VAL A 53 2.39 1.77 19.22
CA VAL A 53 1.82 2.63 20.27
C VAL A 53 2.21 2.03 21.60
N ALA A 54 2.63 2.89 22.53
CA ALA A 54 3.14 2.47 23.82
C ALA A 54 2.07 2.51 24.93
N SER A 55 0.90 3.04 24.64
CA SER A 55 -0.17 3.20 25.63
C SER A 55 -1.56 3.23 24.98
N GLU A 56 -2.57 2.98 25.81
CA GLU A 56 -3.97 3.10 25.44
C GLU A 56 -4.31 4.55 24.98
N TYR A 57 -3.74 5.56 25.66
CA TYR A 57 -3.92 6.96 25.28
C TYR A 57 -3.38 7.26 23.88
N GLU A 58 -2.20 6.73 23.54
CA GLU A 58 -1.64 6.90 22.20
C GLU A 58 -2.46 6.19 21.13
N ALA A 59 -2.93 4.97 21.41
CA ALA A 59 -3.84 4.24 20.52
C ALA A 59 -5.13 5.04 20.26
N MET A 60 -5.73 5.58 21.31
CA MET A 60 -6.92 6.42 21.23
C MET A 60 -6.68 7.68 20.40
N LYS A 61 -5.62 8.43 20.73
CA LYS A 61 -5.23 9.66 20.03
C LYS A 61 -4.96 9.42 18.55
N LEU A 62 -4.25 8.34 18.23
CA LEU A 62 -3.95 7.97 16.86
C LEU A 62 -5.22 7.57 16.10
N SER A 63 -6.11 6.80 16.72
CA SER A 63 -7.38 6.40 16.14
C SER A 63 -8.25 7.59 15.78
N HIS A 64 -8.40 8.55 16.69
CA HIS A 64 -9.11 9.81 16.38
C HIS A 64 -8.48 10.58 15.21
N LYS A 65 -7.16 10.57 15.10
CA LYS A 65 -6.47 11.21 13.98
C LYS A 65 -6.82 10.56 12.65
N TYR A 66 -6.92 9.23 12.58
CA TYR A 66 -7.38 8.51 11.39
C TYR A 66 -8.87 8.77 11.10
N MET A 67 -9.72 8.72 12.13
CA MET A 67 -11.15 9.00 11.96
C MET A 67 -11.39 10.39 11.40
N ASN A 68 -10.63 11.40 11.85
CA ASN A 68 -10.74 12.79 11.39
C ASN A 68 -10.37 12.98 9.91
N ILE A 69 -9.60 12.11 9.32
CA ILE A 69 -9.32 12.11 7.87
C ILE A 69 -10.30 11.23 7.06
N GLY A 70 -11.30 10.68 7.73
CA GLY A 70 -12.37 9.91 7.08
C GLY A 70 -12.14 8.40 7.04
N ALA A 71 -11.28 7.85 7.89
CA ALA A 71 -11.21 6.40 8.05
C ALA A 71 -12.52 5.87 8.67
N ASP A 72 -13.03 4.78 8.14
CA ASP A 72 -14.25 4.11 8.62
C ASP A 72 -13.94 3.05 9.67
N VAL A 73 -12.73 2.50 9.65
CA VAL A 73 -12.23 1.52 10.61
C VAL A 73 -10.73 1.69 10.83
N ILE A 74 -10.28 1.44 12.05
CA ILE A 74 -8.88 1.52 12.42
C ILE A 74 -8.25 0.13 12.40
N TYR A 75 -7.10 -0.02 11.77
CA TYR A 75 -6.31 -1.23 11.86
C TYR A 75 -5.39 -1.20 13.09
N GLY A 76 -5.62 -2.13 13.99
CA GLY A 76 -4.88 -2.28 15.24
C GLY A 76 -4.28 -3.68 15.41
N GLY A 77 -3.60 -4.22 14.37
CA GLY A 77 -3.14 -5.61 14.31
C GLY A 77 -2.19 -6.06 15.42
N ASN A 78 -1.41 -5.14 15.98
CA ASN A 78 -0.47 -5.41 17.08
C ASN A 78 -1.00 -4.99 18.46
N TRP A 79 -2.20 -4.40 18.52
CA TRP A 79 -2.71 -3.82 19.75
C TRP A 79 -3.28 -4.90 20.68
N SER A 80 -3.19 -4.63 21.99
CA SER A 80 -3.70 -5.56 23.00
C SER A 80 -5.23 -5.53 23.04
N ASN A 81 -5.84 -6.65 23.46
CA ASN A 81 -7.28 -6.74 23.67
C ASN A 81 -7.79 -5.67 24.65
N LYS A 82 -6.96 -5.26 25.61
CA LYS A 82 -7.27 -4.17 26.55
C LYS A 82 -7.50 -2.85 25.81
N TRP A 83 -6.65 -2.52 24.85
CA TRP A 83 -6.79 -1.28 24.08
C TRP A 83 -7.96 -1.35 23.10
N ILE A 84 -8.20 -2.52 22.50
CA ILE A 84 -9.37 -2.75 21.65
C ILE A 84 -10.67 -2.52 22.44
N LYS A 85 -10.77 -3.05 23.66
CA LYS A 85 -11.92 -2.83 24.57
C LYS A 85 -12.12 -1.34 24.88
N ALA A 86 -11.05 -0.61 25.15
CA ALA A 86 -11.12 0.83 25.42
C ALA A 86 -11.60 1.63 24.20
N LEU A 87 -11.05 1.33 23.01
CA LEU A 87 -11.48 1.96 21.76
C LEU A 87 -12.94 1.63 21.41
N ARG A 88 -13.36 0.39 21.63
CA ARG A 88 -14.75 -0.02 21.46
C ARG A 88 -15.72 0.73 22.38
N ALA A 89 -15.31 1.01 23.63
CA ALA A 89 -16.10 1.79 24.57
C ALA A 89 -16.34 3.25 24.08
N GLU A 90 -15.42 3.79 23.29
CA GLU A 90 -15.53 5.10 22.63
C GLU A 90 -16.14 5.00 21.22
N ASN A 91 -16.74 3.87 20.85
CA ASN A 91 -17.34 3.61 19.53
C ASN A 91 -16.37 3.74 18.35
N ILE A 92 -15.08 3.50 18.57
CA ILE A 92 -14.08 3.45 17.50
C ILE A 92 -14.01 2.02 16.96
N PRO A 93 -14.37 1.78 15.68
CA PRO A 93 -14.34 0.46 15.07
C PRO A 93 -12.89 0.02 14.80
N ILE A 94 -12.55 -1.20 15.23
CA ILE A 94 -11.20 -1.77 15.09
C ILE A 94 -11.24 -3.03 14.24
N ASN A 95 -10.35 -3.12 13.27
CA ASN A 95 -9.93 -4.35 12.62
C ASN A 95 -8.61 -4.82 13.20
N SER A 96 -8.49 -6.11 13.52
CA SER A 96 -7.29 -6.68 14.12
C SER A 96 -6.64 -7.73 13.22
N HIS A 97 -5.74 -8.55 13.76
CA HIS A 97 -4.92 -9.47 12.99
C HIS A 97 -4.70 -10.78 13.73
N VAL A 98 -4.75 -11.91 13.03
CA VAL A 98 -4.43 -13.24 13.53
C VAL A 98 -3.56 -14.02 12.54
N GLY A 99 -2.93 -15.08 13.03
CA GLY A 99 -1.98 -15.86 12.23
C GLY A 99 -0.57 -15.28 12.33
N LEU A 100 0.07 -15.05 11.22
CA LEU A 100 1.38 -14.39 11.16
C LEU A 100 1.18 -12.89 11.40
N ILE A 101 1.56 -12.41 12.58
CA ILE A 101 1.58 -10.99 12.91
C ILE A 101 3.04 -10.53 12.82
N PRO A 102 3.44 -9.75 11.78
CA PRO A 102 4.85 -9.41 11.56
C PRO A 102 5.55 -8.80 12.77
N GLY A 103 4.90 -7.87 13.47
CA GLY A 103 5.44 -7.25 14.68
C GLY A 103 5.61 -8.21 15.89
N LYS A 104 5.04 -9.41 15.82
CA LYS A 104 5.15 -10.46 16.84
C LYS A 104 5.94 -11.68 16.36
N ALA A 105 6.60 -11.60 15.21
CA ALA A 105 7.30 -12.74 14.59
C ALA A 105 8.33 -13.41 15.51
N THR A 106 9.02 -12.64 16.36
CA THR A 106 9.97 -13.18 17.35
C THR A 106 9.32 -14.18 18.30
N TRP A 107 8.08 -13.96 18.72
CA TRP A 107 7.34 -14.83 19.64
C TRP A 107 6.90 -16.16 19.03
N ILE A 108 6.82 -16.23 17.70
CA ILE A 108 6.38 -17.41 16.95
C ILE A 108 7.50 -18.11 16.20
N GLY A 109 8.77 -17.69 16.43
CA GLY A 109 9.95 -18.29 15.80
C GLY A 109 10.19 -17.85 14.35
N GLY A 110 9.78 -16.64 14.00
CA GLY A 110 10.02 -16.02 12.68
C GLY A 110 8.77 -15.91 11.80
N TYR A 111 8.98 -15.55 10.54
CA TYR A 111 7.91 -15.42 9.54
C TYR A 111 7.47 -16.80 9.05
N ARG A 112 6.42 -17.35 9.64
CA ARG A 112 5.88 -18.67 9.28
C ARG A 112 4.36 -18.72 9.35
N ALA A 113 3.78 -19.69 8.67
CA ALA A 113 2.36 -19.99 8.78
C ALA A 113 2.01 -20.48 10.19
N ILE A 114 0.89 -20.00 10.73
CA ILE A 114 0.34 -20.36 12.04
C ILE A 114 -0.95 -21.16 11.85
N GLY A 115 -1.15 -22.19 12.68
CA GLY A 115 -2.32 -23.07 12.61
C GLY A 115 -2.08 -24.38 11.86
N LYS A 116 -0.81 -24.79 11.71
CA LYS A 116 -0.46 -26.08 11.07
C LYS A 116 -0.64 -27.31 11.95
N THR A 117 -0.67 -27.15 13.26
CA THR A 117 -1.03 -28.21 14.20
C THR A 117 -2.41 -27.95 14.79
N ALA A 118 -3.02 -28.95 15.40
CA ALA A 118 -4.33 -28.81 16.03
C ALA A 118 -4.29 -27.76 17.15
N GLU A 119 -3.21 -27.75 17.94
CA GLU A 119 -2.98 -26.80 19.02
C GLU A 119 -2.87 -25.36 18.50
N GLU A 120 -2.09 -25.16 17.42
CA GLU A 120 -1.98 -23.85 16.78
C GLU A 120 -3.31 -23.41 16.17
N ALA A 121 -4.06 -24.32 15.55
CA ALA A 121 -5.36 -24.03 14.95
C ALA A 121 -6.39 -23.61 16.01
N ILE A 122 -6.42 -24.28 17.15
CA ILE A 122 -7.22 -23.87 18.33
C ILE A 122 -6.75 -22.50 18.85
N GLY A 123 -5.44 -22.26 18.88
CA GLY A 123 -4.88 -20.96 19.25
C GLY A 123 -5.38 -19.83 18.34
N VAL A 124 -5.44 -20.06 17.02
CA VAL A 124 -6.02 -19.09 16.05
C VAL A 124 -7.50 -18.83 16.35
N LEU A 125 -8.30 -19.88 16.58
CA LEU A 125 -9.70 -19.73 16.90
C LEU A 125 -9.89 -18.94 18.21
N ASN A 126 -9.21 -19.32 19.28
CA ASN A 126 -9.33 -18.65 20.58
C ASN A 126 -8.95 -17.18 20.48
N HIS A 127 -7.83 -16.87 19.81
CA HIS A 127 -7.40 -15.49 19.62
C HIS A 127 -8.44 -14.67 18.81
N THR A 128 -9.05 -15.27 17.80
CA THR A 128 -10.12 -14.60 17.03
C THR A 128 -11.36 -14.32 17.88
N LEU A 129 -11.75 -15.28 18.72
CA LEU A 129 -12.87 -15.11 19.65
C LEU A 129 -12.58 -14.06 20.73
N GLU A 130 -11.36 -14.03 21.27
CA GLU A 130 -10.92 -12.98 22.21
C GLU A 130 -10.96 -11.58 21.60
N LEU A 131 -10.58 -11.44 20.33
CA LEU A 131 -10.65 -10.18 19.60
C LEU A 131 -12.10 -9.75 19.37
N GLN A 132 -12.98 -10.69 19.00
CA GLN A 132 -14.42 -10.44 18.88
C GLN A 132 -15.01 -10.00 20.25
N GLU A 133 -14.68 -10.68 21.33
CA GLU A 133 -15.12 -10.31 22.68
C GLU A 133 -14.57 -8.95 23.11
N ALA A 134 -13.35 -8.61 22.68
CA ALA A 134 -12.77 -7.27 22.89
C ALA A 134 -13.51 -6.18 22.11
N GLY A 135 -14.32 -6.54 21.11
CA GLY A 135 -15.11 -5.61 20.30
C GLY A 135 -14.48 -5.24 18.97
N ALA A 136 -13.53 -6.01 18.49
CA ALA A 136 -13.07 -5.91 17.09
C ALA A 136 -14.25 -6.20 16.16
N ILE A 137 -14.35 -5.50 15.03
CA ILE A 137 -15.39 -5.70 14.01
C ILE A 137 -14.91 -6.58 12.86
N GLY A 138 -13.62 -6.87 12.81
CA GLY A 138 -13.01 -7.75 11.82
C GLY A 138 -11.59 -8.14 12.17
N VAL A 139 -11.08 -9.13 11.47
CA VAL A 139 -9.70 -9.63 11.59
C VAL A 139 -9.11 -9.99 10.23
N GLU A 140 -7.83 -9.76 10.07
CA GLU A 140 -7.03 -10.25 8.95
C GLU A 140 -6.39 -11.58 9.33
N PHE A 141 -6.59 -12.61 8.49
CA PHE A 141 -5.93 -13.90 8.62
C PHE A 141 -4.70 -13.93 7.72
N GLU A 142 -3.51 -13.75 8.29
CA GLU A 142 -2.27 -13.84 7.52
C GLU A 142 -1.66 -15.24 7.64
N VAL A 143 -1.56 -15.90 6.48
CA VAL A 143 -0.88 -17.19 6.29
C VAL A 143 -1.36 -18.27 7.28
N VAL A 144 -2.67 -18.31 7.53
CA VAL A 144 -3.36 -19.40 8.24
C VAL A 144 -3.77 -20.46 7.23
N PRO A 145 -3.64 -21.78 7.54
CA PRO A 145 -4.11 -22.81 6.63
C PRO A 145 -5.59 -22.63 6.22
N PRO A 146 -5.94 -22.74 4.93
CA PRO A 146 -7.29 -22.46 4.44
C PRO A 146 -8.41 -23.22 5.16
N LYS A 147 -8.17 -24.49 5.50
CA LYS A 147 -9.17 -25.29 6.25
C LYS A 147 -9.42 -24.76 7.67
N VAL A 148 -8.38 -24.18 8.31
CA VAL A 148 -8.51 -23.57 9.63
C VAL A 148 -9.26 -22.25 9.52
N ALA A 149 -8.86 -21.38 8.57
CA ALA A 149 -9.52 -20.11 8.32
C ALA A 149 -11.01 -20.30 8.01
N ALA A 150 -11.38 -21.26 7.16
CA ALA A 150 -12.77 -21.60 6.83
C ALA A 150 -13.60 -22.01 8.07
N VAL A 151 -13.01 -22.77 8.98
CA VAL A 151 -13.69 -23.19 10.22
C VAL A 151 -13.85 -22.01 11.18
N VAL A 152 -12.80 -21.18 11.33
CA VAL A 152 -12.85 -20.01 12.22
C VAL A 152 -13.87 -19.00 11.72
N THR A 153 -13.87 -18.68 10.40
CA THR A 153 -14.86 -17.78 9.76
C THR A 153 -16.29 -18.17 10.08
N LYS A 154 -16.61 -19.48 10.10
CA LYS A 154 -17.97 -19.97 10.42
C LYS A 154 -18.31 -19.90 11.93
N LYS A 155 -17.34 -19.64 12.79
CA LYS A 155 -17.51 -19.67 14.25
C LYS A 155 -17.47 -18.28 14.88
N VAL A 156 -17.22 -17.25 14.10
CA VAL A 156 -17.16 -15.86 14.56
C VAL A 156 -18.18 -15.00 13.82
N ASP A 157 -18.65 -13.93 14.46
CA ASP A 157 -19.64 -13.00 13.92
C ASP A 157 -18.98 -11.73 13.34
N ILE A 158 -17.64 -11.64 13.42
CA ILE A 158 -16.87 -10.52 12.90
C ILE A 158 -16.32 -10.82 11.51
N MET A 159 -16.11 -9.79 10.71
CA MET A 159 -15.58 -9.91 9.35
C MET A 159 -14.19 -10.55 9.32
N THR A 160 -13.98 -11.51 8.44
CA THR A 160 -12.70 -12.17 8.22
C THR A 160 -12.13 -11.84 6.86
N LEU A 161 -10.85 -11.40 6.83
CA LEU A 161 -10.12 -11.04 5.62
C LEU A 161 -8.94 -11.98 5.44
N SER A 162 -8.88 -12.64 4.29
CA SER A 162 -7.81 -13.59 3.96
C SER A 162 -6.61 -12.89 3.34
N MET A 163 -5.45 -13.03 3.96
CA MET A 163 -4.14 -12.75 3.38
C MET A 163 -3.35 -14.05 3.28
N GLY A 164 -3.56 -14.78 2.18
CA GLY A 164 -2.96 -16.10 1.98
C GLY A 164 -3.58 -17.23 2.79
N SER A 165 -4.82 -17.06 3.25
CA SER A 165 -5.55 -18.02 4.09
C SER A 165 -6.71 -18.72 3.37
N GLY A 166 -6.75 -18.66 2.05
CA GLY A 166 -7.76 -19.31 1.21
C GLY A 166 -8.94 -18.42 0.87
N SER A 167 -9.95 -18.99 0.22
CA SER A 167 -11.09 -18.27 -0.35
C SER A 167 -12.32 -18.23 0.54
N ASP A 168 -12.33 -18.94 1.67
CA ASP A 168 -13.51 -19.16 2.49
C ASP A 168 -13.67 -18.14 3.64
N CYS A 169 -12.85 -17.08 3.65
CA CYS A 169 -13.07 -15.88 4.44
C CYS A 169 -14.05 -14.95 3.75
N ASP A 170 -14.60 -13.97 4.47
CA ASP A 170 -15.57 -13.01 3.94
C ASP A 170 -14.99 -12.10 2.86
N GLY A 171 -13.68 -11.85 2.89
CA GLY A 171 -12.97 -11.07 1.88
C GLY A 171 -11.53 -11.54 1.64
N GLN A 172 -10.93 -10.98 0.59
CA GLN A 172 -9.52 -11.19 0.25
C GLN A 172 -8.75 -9.89 0.39
N TYR A 173 -7.51 -10.00 0.85
CA TYR A 173 -6.60 -8.88 1.04
C TYR A 173 -5.30 -9.13 0.28
N LEU A 174 -4.91 -8.20 -0.58
CA LEU A 174 -3.65 -8.23 -1.31
C LEU A 174 -3.09 -6.80 -1.40
N PHE A 175 -1.77 -6.69 -1.40
CA PHE A 175 -1.11 -5.42 -1.62
C PHE A 175 -1.23 -4.98 -3.09
N ALA A 176 -1.50 -3.70 -3.30
CA ALA A 176 -1.61 -3.12 -4.64
C ALA A 176 -0.33 -3.34 -5.46
N ASN A 177 0.84 -3.24 -4.83
CA ASN A 177 2.12 -3.49 -5.48
C ASN A 177 2.24 -4.92 -6.02
N ASP A 178 1.72 -5.91 -5.29
CA ASP A 178 1.71 -7.30 -5.74
C ASP A 178 0.71 -7.50 -6.88
N VAL A 179 -0.51 -6.96 -6.72
CA VAL A 179 -1.58 -7.03 -7.75
C VAL A 179 -1.11 -6.43 -9.08
N LEU A 180 -0.41 -5.30 -9.02
CA LEU A 180 0.06 -4.54 -10.17
C LEU A 180 1.46 -4.96 -10.67
N GLY A 181 2.14 -5.85 -9.94
CA GLY A 181 3.46 -6.33 -10.33
C GLY A 181 4.55 -5.26 -10.20
N TYR A 182 4.49 -4.44 -9.15
CA TYR A 182 5.53 -3.45 -8.83
C TYR A 182 6.57 -3.96 -7.85
N THR A 183 6.27 -5.06 -7.13
CA THR A 183 7.13 -5.57 -6.08
C THR A 183 8.52 -5.89 -6.60
N ASP A 184 9.53 -5.27 -5.98
CA ASP A 184 10.94 -5.55 -6.20
C ASP A 184 11.45 -6.52 -5.12
N GLY A 185 12.14 -7.58 -5.53
CA GLY A 185 12.76 -8.55 -4.63
C GLY A 185 11.84 -9.73 -4.30
N HIS A 186 11.76 -10.09 -3.02
CA HIS A 186 11.00 -11.28 -2.58
C HIS A 186 9.49 -11.05 -2.72
N MET A 187 8.86 -11.87 -3.56
CA MET A 187 7.40 -11.92 -3.67
C MET A 187 6.83 -12.78 -2.54
N PRO A 188 5.92 -12.27 -1.69
CA PRO A 188 5.27 -13.08 -0.67
C PRO A 188 4.51 -14.25 -1.29
N ARG A 189 4.48 -15.39 -0.61
CA ARG A 189 3.83 -16.62 -1.12
C ARG A 189 2.34 -16.42 -1.45
N HIS A 190 1.67 -15.52 -0.77
CA HIS A 190 0.26 -15.22 -0.96
C HIS A 190 0.01 -14.14 -2.02
N ALA A 191 1.07 -13.48 -2.52
CA ALA A 191 0.95 -12.47 -3.56
C ALA A 191 0.43 -13.09 -4.87
N ARG A 192 -0.39 -12.31 -5.57
CA ARG A 192 -0.89 -12.68 -6.89
C ARG A 192 -0.82 -11.48 -7.82
N VAL A 193 -0.03 -11.64 -8.89
CA VAL A 193 0.16 -10.61 -9.92
C VAL A 193 -0.91 -10.75 -10.98
N TYR A 194 -1.63 -9.68 -11.26
CA TYR A 194 -2.64 -9.60 -12.31
C TYR A 194 -2.14 -8.82 -13.54
N LYS A 195 -1.18 -7.91 -13.34
CA LYS A 195 -0.52 -7.16 -14.42
C LYS A 195 0.92 -6.86 -13.99
N ASP A 196 1.86 -7.05 -14.89
CA ASP A 196 3.29 -6.76 -14.69
C ASP A 196 3.61 -5.33 -15.17
N PHE A 197 3.26 -4.34 -14.36
CA PHE A 197 3.57 -2.94 -14.66
C PHE A 197 5.06 -2.60 -14.52
N LYS A 198 5.82 -3.34 -13.74
CA LYS A 198 7.27 -3.18 -13.66
C LYS A 198 7.93 -3.32 -15.03
N LYS A 199 7.51 -4.34 -15.80
CA LYS A 199 7.99 -4.57 -17.16
C LYS A 199 7.58 -3.43 -18.11
N GLU A 200 6.35 -2.94 -17.99
CA GLU A 200 5.86 -1.81 -18.81
C GLU A 200 6.64 -0.51 -18.49
N TYR A 201 6.90 -0.23 -17.21
CA TYR A 201 7.71 0.92 -16.81
C TYR A 201 9.17 0.80 -17.26
N ALA A 202 9.77 -0.39 -17.20
CA ALA A 202 11.12 -0.61 -17.72
C ALA A 202 11.19 -0.32 -19.22
N LYS A 203 10.18 -0.75 -20.01
CA LYS A 203 10.08 -0.42 -21.42
C LYS A 203 9.99 1.09 -21.64
N LEU A 204 9.07 1.76 -20.93
CA LEU A 204 8.91 3.22 -21.04
C LEU A 204 10.19 3.97 -20.65
N GLN A 205 10.91 3.50 -19.64
CA GLN A 205 12.18 4.10 -19.24
C GLN A 205 13.26 3.95 -20.33
N ASN A 206 13.33 2.79 -20.99
CA ASN A 206 14.26 2.60 -22.11
C ASN A 206 13.93 3.52 -23.29
N GLU A 207 12.63 3.69 -23.61
CA GLU A 207 12.19 4.62 -24.65
C GLU A 207 12.57 6.09 -24.34
N ARG A 208 12.47 6.50 -23.05
CA ARG A 208 12.95 7.81 -22.58
C ARG A 208 14.45 7.97 -22.76
N LEU A 209 15.23 6.96 -22.37
CA LEU A 209 16.69 6.97 -22.53
C LEU A 209 17.08 7.06 -24.01
N ASP A 210 16.40 6.34 -24.87
CA ASP A 210 16.67 6.37 -26.32
C ASP A 210 16.31 7.72 -26.94
N ALA A 211 15.25 8.38 -26.48
CA ALA A 211 14.93 9.75 -26.90
C ALA A 211 16.03 10.75 -26.52
N PHE A 212 16.58 10.66 -25.28
CA PHE A 212 17.69 11.51 -24.86
C PHE A 212 18.99 11.19 -25.61
N LYS A 213 19.29 9.93 -25.89
CA LYS A 213 20.44 9.56 -26.73
C LYS A 213 20.33 10.13 -28.12
N LYS A 214 19.13 10.08 -28.72
CA LYS A 214 18.88 10.67 -30.03
C LYS A 214 19.07 12.18 -30.02
N PHE A 215 18.51 12.87 -29.03
CA PHE A 215 18.74 14.31 -28.85
C PHE A 215 20.23 14.64 -28.73
N HIS A 216 20.99 13.86 -27.95
CA HIS A 216 22.42 14.03 -27.83
C HIS A 216 23.14 13.84 -29.16
N GLN A 217 22.78 12.80 -29.93
CA GLN A 217 23.38 12.54 -31.26
C GLN A 217 23.07 13.68 -32.23
N ASP A 218 21.83 14.16 -32.29
CA ASP A 218 21.42 15.29 -33.13
C ASP A 218 22.24 16.56 -32.77
N THR A 219 22.61 16.73 -31.50
CA THR A 219 23.47 17.85 -31.06
C THR A 219 24.89 17.70 -31.61
N ILE A 220 25.47 16.50 -31.57
CA ILE A 220 26.81 16.21 -32.13
C ILE A 220 26.80 16.41 -33.65
N ASP A 221 25.76 15.92 -34.32
CA ASP A 221 25.60 15.94 -35.77
C ASP A 221 25.13 17.33 -36.29
N LYS A 222 24.89 18.29 -35.39
CA LYS A 222 24.40 19.64 -35.68
C LYS A 222 23.06 19.65 -36.48
N ASN A 223 22.17 18.72 -36.15
CA ASN A 223 20.88 18.51 -36.85
C ASN A 223 19.78 19.45 -36.38
N PHE A 224 20.10 20.70 -35.92
CA PHE A 224 19.14 21.68 -35.44
C PHE A 224 18.88 22.85 -36.41
N ASN A 225 19.25 22.72 -37.66
CA ASN A 225 19.03 23.78 -38.68
C ASN A 225 17.69 23.63 -39.43
N ASP A 226 16.67 23.01 -38.83
CA ASP A 226 15.33 22.91 -39.40
C ASP A 226 14.65 24.28 -39.34
N PRO A 227 14.20 24.83 -40.50
CA PRO A 227 13.51 26.14 -40.57
C PRO A 227 12.25 26.23 -39.70
N LYS A 228 11.68 25.07 -39.26
CA LYS A 228 10.52 25.03 -38.34
C LYS A 228 10.86 25.35 -36.89
N ILE A 229 12.13 25.18 -36.51
CA ILE A 229 12.61 25.38 -35.14
C ILE A 229 13.70 26.43 -35.02
N THR A 230 14.15 27.01 -36.15
CA THR A 230 15.16 28.07 -36.20
C THR A 230 14.52 29.38 -36.66
N VAL A 231 15.13 30.48 -36.23
CA VAL A 231 14.72 31.81 -36.65
C VAL A 231 15.74 32.33 -37.68
N GLY A 232 15.28 32.79 -38.82
CA GLY A 232 16.10 33.41 -39.83
C GLY A 232 16.37 34.90 -39.55
N ILE A 233 17.32 35.47 -40.25
CA ILE A 233 17.57 36.90 -40.35
C ILE A 233 17.47 37.29 -41.82
N ASP A 234 16.97 38.50 -42.11
CA ASP A 234 16.93 39.00 -43.47
C ASP A 234 18.34 39.17 -44.02
N ASP A 235 18.55 38.83 -45.30
CA ASP A 235 19.87 38.84 -45.93
C ASP A 235 20.53 40.21 -45.83
N SER A 236 19.79 41.30 -46.02
CA SER A 236 20.28 42.68 -45.91
C SER A 236 20.73 43.04 -44.46
N GLU A 237 20.06 42.49 -43.43
CA GLU A 237 20.46 42.70 -42.03
C GLU A 237 21.64 41.81 -41.68
N PHE A 238 21.75 40.64 -42.28
CA PHE A 238 22.91 39.78 -42.10
C PHE A 238 24.15 40.37 -42.72
N GLU A 239 24.12 40.97 -43.92
CA GLU A 239 25.22 41.69 -44.57
C GLU A 239 25.71 42.85 -43.68
N LYS A 240 24.82 43.69 -43.18
CA LYS A 240 25.15 44.74 -42.19
C LYS A 240 25.80 44.20 -40.94
N PHE A 241 25.30 43.13 -40.42
CA PHE A 241 25.90 42.45 -39.26
C PHE A 241 27.35 42.02 -39.57
N MET A 242 27.59 41.41 -40.73
CA MET A 242 28.93 41.00 -41.15
C MET A 242 29.87 42.18 -41.25
N GLU A 243 29.49 43.30 -41.90
CA GLU A 243 30.29 44.53 -41.98
C GLU A 243 30.62 45.12 -40.61
N LEU A 244 29.67 45.09 -39.68
CA LEU A 244 29.91 45.58 -38.30
C LEU A 244 30.80 44.67 -37.50
N SER A 245 30.71 43.35 -37.69
CA SER A 245 31.51 42.38 -36.98
C SER A 245 32.99 42.41 -37.32
N GLU A 246 33.34 42.84 -38.56
CA GLU A 246 34.75 43.01 -38.97
C GLU A 246 35.44 44.20 -38.30
N LYS A 247 34.68 45.09 -37.63
CA LYS A 247 35.18 46.26 -36.91
C LYS A 247 35.44 46.05 -35.44
N ILE A 248 35.14 44.86 -34.95
CA ILE A 248 35.31 44.40 -33.56
C ILE A 248 36.57 43.52 -33.47
#